data_c4c7b722e387a0646394c766490fc915
#
_entry.id   c4c7b722e387a0646394c766490fc915
#
_cell.length_a   1.000
_cell.length_b   1.000
_cell.length_c   1.000
_cell.angle_alpha   90.00
_cell.angle_beta   90.00
_cell.angle_gamma   90.00
#
_symmetry.space_group_name_H-M   'P 1'
#
loop_
_entity.id
_entity.type
_entity.pdbx_description
1 polymer ?
#
loop_
_entity_poly.entity_id
_entity_poly.type
_entity_poly.pdbx_seq_one_letter_code
_entity_poly.pdbx_strand_id
1 'polypeptide(L)'
;MRRQAERFGTQFVSGMVTKVDFSCSPKKVWVEDDQLYEADTVIIATGASAKFLGIQSEEDYKGRGVSACATCDGFFYRKKTVAVVGGGDTACEEANYLAGLCEKVY
;
A
#
# COMPACT_ATOMS: atom_id res chain seq x y z
N MET A 1 -5.52 -11.27 11.98
CA MET A 1 -4.40 -10.39 12.38
C MET A 1 -4.62 -9.71 13.74
N ARG A 2 -5.69 -8.91 13.99
CA ARG A 2 -5.89 -8.19 15.26
C ARG A 2 -5.80 -9.11 16.50
N ARG A 3 -6.60 -10.18 16.56
CA ARG A 3 -6.57 -11.17 17.66
C ARG A 3 -5.19 -11.83 17.87
N GLN A 4 -4.39 -11.96 16.82
CA GLN A 4 -3.03 -12.51 16.94
C GLN A 4 -2.10 -11.52 17.64
N ALA A 5 -2.16 -10.23 17.29
CA ALA A 5 -1.36 -9.21 17.95
C ALA A 5 -1.78 -9.01 19.43
N GLU A 6 -3.08 -9.02 19.71
CA GLU A 6 -3.62 -8.93 21.08
C GLU A 6 -3.07 -10.03 22.01
N ARG A 7 -2.84 -11.25 21.47
CA ARG A 7 -2.22 -12.34 22.25
C ARG A 7 -0.80 -12.04 22.74
N PHE A 8 -0.13 -11.10 22.10
CA PHE A 8 1.21 -10.62 22.48
C PHE A 8 1.18 -9.29 23.25
N GLY A 9 0.02 -8.92 23.78
CA GLY A 9 -0.14 -7.72 24.60
C GLY A 9 -0.31 -6.42 23.80
N THR A 10 -0.48 -6.50 22.47
CA THR A 10 -0.71 -5.28 21.66
C THR A 10 -2.05 -4.64 22.01
N GLN A 11 -2.01 -3.35 22.31
CA GLN A 11 -3.20 -2.52 22.47
C GLN A 11 -3.55 -1.84 21.15
N PHE A 12 -4.83 -1.78 20.85
CA PHE A 12 -5.34 -1.11 19.65
C PHE A 12 -6.14 0.12 20.03
N VAL A 13 -5.71 1.25 19.50
CA VAL A 13 -6.44 2.51 19.61
C VAL A 13 -7.05 2.80 18.24
N SER A 14 -8.34 3.09 18.22
CA SER A 14 -9.04 3.53 17.00
C SER A 14 -9.10 5.04 17.01
N GLY A 15 -8.76 5.68 15.90
CA GLY A 15 -8.76 7.12 15.74
C GLY A 15 -7.79 7.57 14.67
N MET A 16 -7.88 8.85 14.33
CA MET A 16 -6.98 9.47 13.36
C MET A 16 -5.81 10.11 14.09
N VAL A 17 -4.60 9.83 13.63
CA VAL A 17 -3.40 10.56 14.08
C VAL A 17 -3.43 11.95 13.43
N THR A 18 -3.53 12.98 14.24
CA THR A 18 -3.67 14.38 13.80
C THR A 18 -2.37 15.16 13.90
N LYS A 19 -1.48 14.76 14.83
CA LYS A 19 -0.20 15.43 15.06
C LYS A 19 0.86 14.45 15.56
N VAL A 20 2.10 14.71 15.22
CA VAL A 20 3.28 14.00 15.74
C VAL A 20 4.39 14.98 16.13
N ASP A 21 5.19 14.60 17.11
CA ASP A 21 6.46 15.24 17.41
C ASP A 21 7.53 14.18 17.65
N PHE A 22 8.44 14.05 16.70
CA PHE A 22 9.54 13.09 16.74
C PHE A 22 10.89 13.73 17.07
N SER A 23 10.91 15.03 17.37
CA SER A 23 12.12 15.75 17.78
C SER A 23 12.53 15.47 19.22
N CYS A 24 11.58 15.01 20.06
CA CYS A 24 11.81 14.70 21.46
C CYS A 24 11.92 13.18 21.74
N SER A 25 12.32 12.84 22.96
CA SER A 25 12.27 11.48 23.49
C SER A 25 11.58 11.54 24.86
N PRO A 26 10.49 10.79 25.08
CA PRO A 26 9.81 9.90 24.15
C PRO A 26 9.19 10.64 22.95
N LYS A 27 8.96 9.91 21.86
CA LYS A 27 8.23 10.39 20.67
C LYS A 27 6.77 10.60 21.02
N LYS A 28 6.16 11.63 20.47
CA LYS A 28 4.77 12.01 20.78
C LYS A 28 3.86 11.86 19.57
N VAL A 29 2.70 11.25 19.80
CA VAL A 29 1.65 11.03 18.78
C VAL A 29 0.31 11.44 19.38
N TRP A 30 -0.44 12.33 18.70
CA TRP A 30 -1.77 12.74 19.08
C TRP A 30 -2.81 12.06 18.21
N VAL A 31 -3.82 11.50 18.84
CA VAL A 31 -4.99 10.88 18.21
C VAL A 31 -6.20 11.72 18.55
N GLU A 32 -7.03 12.07 17.54
CA GLU A 32 -8.24 12.90 17.70
C GLU A 32 -7.98 14.23 18.46
N ASP A 33 -6.81 14.84 18.24
CA ASP A 33 -6.33 16.11 18.80
C ASP A 33 -6.09 16.18 20.32
N ASP A 34 -6.69 15.31 21.11
CA ASP A 34 -6.68 15.37 22.58
C ASP A 34 -5.97 14.19 23.26
N GLN A 35 -5.85 13.06 22.60
CA GLN A 35 -5.23 11.87 23.18
C GLN A 35 -3.74 11.80 22.84
N LEU A 36 -2.88 12.03 23.83
CA LEU A 36 -1.43 11.92 23.67
C LEU A 36 -0.95 10.51 24.00
N TYR A 37 -0.16 9.96 23.08
CA TYR A 37 0.61 8.73 23.26
C TYR A 37 2.08 9.04 23.18
N GLU A 38 2.86 8.44 24.06
CA GLU A 38 4.32 8.56 24.10
C GLU A 38 4.96 7.18 23.89
N ALA A 39 6.01 7.13 23.07
CA ALA A 39 6.73 5.90 22.77
C ALA A 39 8.20 6.18 22.48
N ASP A 40 9.07 5.24 22.83
CA ASP A 40 10.50 5.32 22.50
C ASP A 40 10.74 5.18 20.99
N THR A 41 9.92 4.36 20.33
CA THR A 41 9.97 4.13 18.88
C THR A 41 8.59 4.18 18.24
N VAL A 42 8.52 4.63 17.00
CA VAL A 42 7.27 4.70 16.22
C VAL A 42 7.49 4.08 14.85
N ILE A 43 6.57 3.23 14.43
CA ILE A 43 6.52 2.67 13.08
C ILE A 43 5.34 3.30 12.33
N ILE A 44 5.64 3.98 11.23
CA ILE A 44 4.63 4.57 10.34
C ILE A 44 4.25 3.52 9.30
N ALA A 45 3.02 3.03 9.36
CA ALA A 45 2.51 1.97 8.48
C ALA A 45 1.13 2.35 7.92
N THR A 46 1.04 3.53 7.32
CA THR A 46 -0.22 4.13 6.84
C THR A 46 -0.72 3.53 5.52
N GLY A 47 0.07 2.65 4.91
CA GLY A 47 -0.26 2.05 3.62
C GLY A 47 -0.05 3.01 2.45
N ALA A 48 -0.55 2.62 1.30
CA ALA A 48 -0.51 3.40 0.07
C ALA A 48 -1.79 3.18 -0.74
N SER A 49 -2.12 4.15 -1.59
CA SER A 49 -3.20 4.04 -2.55
C SER A 49 -2.65 4.11 -3.96
N ALA A 50 -3.14 3.24 -4.83
CA ALA A 50 -2.79 3.29 -6.24
C ALA A 50 -3.31 4.58 -6.90
N LYS A 51 -2.52 5.12 -7.82
CA LYS A 51 -2.96 6.21 -8.69
C LYS A 51 -3.53 5.60 -9.97
N PHE A 52 -4.81 5.81 -10.18
CA PHE A 52 -5.51 5.40 -11.38
C PHE A 52 -5.58 6.54 -12.40
N LEU A 53 -5.87 6.21 -13.67
CA LEU A 53 -6.07 7.20 -14.74
C LEU A 53 -7.38 7.97 -14.57
N GLY A 54 -8.35 7.39 -13.84
CA GLY A 54 -9.65 8.00 -13.60
C GLY A 54 -10.64 7.82 -14.77
N ILE A 55 -10.45 6.79 -15.58
CA ILE A 55 -11.36 6.45 -16.68
C ILE A 55 -12.32 5.33 -16.26
N GLN A 56 -13.54 5.33 -16.81
CA GLN A 56 -14.57 4.38 -16.41
C GLN A 56 -14.16 2.91 -16.57
N SER A 57 -13.42 2.60 -17.63
CA SER A 57 -12.96 1.23 -17.89
C SER A 57 -12.01 0.67 -16.81
N GLU A 58 -11.32 1.51 -16.04
CA GLU A 58 -10.53 1.02 -14.90
C GLU A 58 -11.41 0.39 -13.84
N GLU A 59 -12.52 1.04 -13.48
CA GLU A 59 -13.46 0.50 -12.51
C GLU A 59 -14.18 -0.75 -13.05
N ASP A 60 -14.58 -0.73 -14.34
CA ASP A 60 -15.29 -1.83 -14.99
C ASP A 60 -14.44 -3.12 -15.03
N TYR A 61 -13.12 -2.98 -15.20
CA TYR A 61 -12.19 -4.11 -15.34
C TYR A 61 -11.30 -4.34 -14.12
N LYS A 62 -11.50 -3.64 -13.02
CA LYS A 62 -10.76 -3.81 -11.77
C LYS A 62 -10.86 -5.24 -11.25
N GLY A 63 -9.71 -5.90 -11.09
CA GLY A 63 -9.63 -7.33 -10.75
C GLY A 63 -10.04 -8.28 -11.87
N ARG A 64 -10.36 -7.78 -13.08
CA ARG A 64 -10.73 -8.57 -14.26
C ARG A 64 -9.94 -8.19 -15.52
N GLY A 65 -8.81 -7.55 -15.35
CA GLY A 65 -7.94 -7.07 -16.45
C GLY A 65 -7.16 -5.83 -16.08
N VAL A 66 -7.64 -5.04 -15.13
CA VAL A 66 -6.93 -3.89 -14.56
C VAL A 66 -6.50 -4.21 -13.14
N SER A 67 -5.21 -4.05 -12.87
CA SER A 67 -4.58 -4.23 -11.57
C SER A 67 -3.62 -3.08 -11.29
N ALA A 68 -3.40 -2.79 -10.01
CA ALA A 68 -2.42 -1.83 -9.54
C ALA A 68 -1.28 -2.49 -8.74
N CYS A 69 -1.12 -3.81 -8.89
CA CYS A 69 -0.09 -4.57 -8.20
C CYS A 69 0.35 -5.77 -9.04
N ALA A 70 1.43 -5.64 -9.78
CA ALA A 70 1.93 -6.73 -10.61
C ALA A 70 2.39 -7.95 -9.80
N THR A 71 3.01 -7.74 -8.66
CA THR A 71 3.44 -8.84 -7.77
C THR A 71 2.28 -9.57 -7.11
N CYS A 72 1.12 -8.91 -6.93
CA CYS A 72 -0.10 -9.52 -6.39
C CYS A 72 -0.80 -10.38 -7.45
N ASP A 73 -0.98 -9.82 -8.65
CA ASP A 73 -1.90 -10.33 -9.68
C ASP A 73 -1.20 -10.86 -10.93
N GLY A 74 0.08 -10.56 -11.13
CA GLY A 74 0.82 -10.86 -12.35
C GLY A 74 0.80 -12.34 -12.75
N PHE A 75 0.70 -13.24 -11.76
CA PHE A 75 0.61 -14.67 -12.02
C PHE A 75 -0.62 -15.05 -12.88
N PHE A 76 -1.74 -14.34 -12.74
CA PHE A 76 -2.95 -14.58 -13.52
C PHE A 76 -2.81 -14.16 -14.99
N TYR A 77 -1.78 -13.37 -15.30
CA TYR A 77 -1.49 -12.87 -16.64
C TYR A 77 -0.30 -13.56 -17.32
N ARG A 78 0.16 -14.68 -16.77
CA ARG A 78 1.26 -15.48 -17.39
C ARG A 78 0.92 -15.81 -18.84
N LYS A 79 1.92 -15.66 -19.71
CA LYS A 79 1.84 -15.93 -21.16
C LYS A 79 0.73 -15.10 -21.86
N LYS A 80 0.32 -13.98 -21.28
CA LYS A 80 -0.59 -13.04 -21.91
C LYS A 80 0.18 -11.77 -22.30
N THR A 81 -0.40 -11.01 -23.20
CA THR A 81 0.05 -9.65 -23.53
C THR A 81 -0.56 -8.69 -22.52
N VAL A 82 0.26 -7.85 -21.92
CA VAL A 82 -0.15 -6.84 -20.93
C VAL A 82 0.42 -5.48 -21.29
N ALA A 83 -0.12 -4.44 -20.68
CA ALA A 83 0.42 -3.09 -20.74
C ALA A 83 0.61 -2.53 -19.33
N VAL A 84 1.70 -1.81 -19.09
CA VAL A 84 1.96 -1.07 -17.87
C VAL A 84 1.86 0.42 -18.17
N VAL A 85 1.03 1.12 -17.43
CA VAL A 85 0.80 2.55 -17.60
C VAL A 85 1.48 3.31 -16.48
N GLY A 86 2.49 4.11 -16.85
CA GLY A 86 3.25 4.92 -15.92
C GLY A 86 4.70 5.09 -16.36
N GLY A 87 5.44 5.98 -15.70
CA GLY A 87 6.84 6.27 -16.00
C GLY A 87 7.69 6.51 -14.75
N GLY A 88 7.16 6.18 -13.56
CA GLY A 88 7.90 6.22 -12.30
C GLY A 88 8.52 4.86 -11.94
N ASP A 89 9.25 4.82 -10.85
CA ASP A 89 9.99 3.64 -10.38
C ASP A 89 9.08 2.41 -10.28
N THR A 90 7.91 2.53 -9.69
CA THR A 90 6.94 1.43 -9.56
C THR A 90 6.54 0.86 -10.92
N ALA A 91 6.25 1.71 -11.91
CA ALA A 91 5.87 1.24 -13.25
C ALA A 91 7.02 0.47 -13.92
N CYS A 92 8.25 0.97 -13.78
CA CYS A 92 9.44 0.32 -14.32
C CYS A 92 9.72 -1.03 -13.64
N GLU A 93 9.61 -1.10 -12.32
CA GLU A 93 9.80 -2.33 -11.56
C GLU A 93 8.74 -3.38 -11.90
N GLU A 94 7.47 -2.97 -11.97
CA GLU A 94 6.36 -3.85 -12.33
C GLU A 94 6.45 -4.34 -13.78
N ALA A 95 6.84 -3.46 -14.72
CA ALA A 95 7.06 -3.87 -16.10
C ALA A 95 8.18 -4.91 -16.23
N ASN A 96 9.28 -4.70 -15.51
CA ASN A 96 10.38 -5.66 -15.48
C ASN A 96 9.97 -7.00 -14.86
N TYR A 97 9.20 -6.98 -13.77
CA TYR A 97 8.66 -8.20 -13.17
C TYR A 97 7.73 -8.96 -14.13
N LEU A 98 6.81 -8.25 -14.79
CA LEU A 98 5.86 -8.83 -15.74
C LEU A 98 6.55 -9.38 -17.00
N ALA A 99 7.67 -8.80 -17.42
CA ALA A 99 8.45 -9.30 -18.55
C ALA A 99 8.98 -10.74 -18.32
N GLY A 100 9.18 -11.13 -17.05
CA GLY A 100 9.55 -12.51 -16.70
C GLY A 100 8.37 -13.50 -16.68
N LEU A 101 7.13 -13.01 -16.71
CA LEU A 101 5.91 -13.83 -16.59
C LEU A 101 5.06 -13.83 -17.85
N CYS A 102 4.93 -12.69 -18.49
CA CYS A 102 4.02 -12.45 -19.59
C CYS A 102 4.70 -12.72 -20.94
N GLU A 103 3.91 -12.94 -21.97
CA GLU A 103 4.41 -13.12 -23.34
C GLU A 103 4.94 -11.79 -23.89
N LYS A 104 4.27 -10.71 -23.58
CA LYS A 104 4.64 -9.35 -24.03
C LYS A 104 4.18 -8.30 -23.04
N VAL A 105 5.01 -7.30 -22.82
CA VAL A 105 4.73 -6.13 -21.98
C VAL A 105 4.94 -4.86 -22.81
N TYR A 106 3.94 -3.98 -22.82
CA TYR A 106 3.99 -2.64 -23.43
C TYR A 106 4.12 -1.56 -22.39
#